data_4adf74a770778f28f66770b99dd91f2c
#
_entry.id   4adf74a770778f28f66770b99dd91f2c
#
_cell.length_a   1.000
_cell.length_b   1.000
_cell.length_c   1.000
_cell.angle_alpha   90.00
_cell.angle_beta   90.00
_cell.angle_gamma   90.00
#
_symmetry.space_group_name_H-M   'P 1'
#
loop_
_entity.id
_entity.type
_entity.pdbx_description
1 polymer ?
#
loop_
_entity_poly.entity_id
_entity_poly.type
_entity_poly.pdbx_seq_one_letter_code
_entity_poly.pdbx_strand_id
1 'polypeptide(L)'
;MKICDLTQFYSPVSGGVKRYLAEKIAYLRARTTDRHVLVVPGAETTVHDDGPTRTYTISSPLISRASRYRALINLAAVERVLEAERPDIIESGDPYQIAWKALASGKALGIPVVGFYHSHFPEAYLRTVSKFFGQTATAMVMDAARRYVRALYRRFARTLVPSAPLAAVLADWGVPNVAAVDLGVDPLVFHPGEEGEPSARAALKLPPDTTLLLYVGRLSHEKNTQTLFAAFHRLCRRRAGKFHLMVVGDGQQRRLVKALREKTGAVTWHPYCSDPHELARLYQAADLFVHPGVQETFGLVTLESQACGTPVVGIRGSYMDRIVFSDLGSWAAENRPESLANAIEAMSRADLRAIGLRSSGIVAERYNWPHVFDRLFRIYREVIAGFHRD
;
A
#
# COMPACT_ATOMS: atom_id res chain seq x y z
N MET A 1 6.95 16.44 -20.51
CA MET A 1 5.82 17.05 -19.79
C MET A 1 6.21 17.44 -18.38
N LYS A 2 5.43 18.35 -17.73
CA LYS A 2 5.58 18.71 -16.31
C LYS A 2 4.37 18.14 -15.55
N ILE A 3 4.63 17.24 -14.59
CA ILE A 3 3.60 16.58 -13.79
C ILE A 3 3.57 17.21 -12.42
N CYS A 4 2.38 17.45 -11.85
CA CYS A 4 2.24 17.93 -10.48
C CYS A 4 1.47 16.92 -9.64
N ASP A 5 2.13 16.36 -8.62
CA ASP A 5 1.50 15.50 -7.61
C ASP A 5 1.08 16.33 -6.38
N LEU A 6 -0.20 16.27 -6.04
CA LEU A 6 -0.80 16.89 -4.87
C LEU A 6 -1.28 15.83 -3.89
N THR A 7 -0.72 15.77 -2.69
CA THR A 7 -1.19 14.85 -1.65
C THR A 7 -0.97 15.37 -0.25
N GLN A 8 -1.95 15.16 0.62
CA GLN A 8 -1.79 15.34 2.07
C GLN A 8 -1.38 14.04 2.80
N PHE A 9 -1.45 12.88 2.13
CA PHE A 9 -1.02 11.61 2.70
C PHE A 9 0.49 11.40 2.62
N TYR A 10 1.25 12.44 2.93
CA TYR A 10 2.69 12.41 2.98
C TYR A 10 3.19 12.61 4.41
N SER A 11 3.91 11.62 4.93
CA SER A 11 4.47 11.65 6.29
C SER A 11 5.79 10.88 6.30
N PRO A 12 6.74 11.23 7.18
CA PRO A 12 7.99 10.48 7.34
C PRO A 12 7.81 8.99 7.59
N VAL A 13 6.69 8.62 8.24
CA VAL A 13 6.32 7.24 8.60
C VAL A 13 5.17 6.68 7.76
N SER A 14 4.76 7.34 6.66
CA SER A 14 3.73 6.82 5.77
C SER A 14 4.29 5.73 4.85
N GLY A 15 3.42 4.75 4.52
CA GLY A 15 3.79 3.59 3.72
C GLY A 15 3.61 3.80 2.20
N GLY A 16 2.55 3.22 1.62
CA GLY A 16 2.37 3.04 0.19
C GLY A 16 2.42 4.31 -0.66
N VAL A 17 1.76 5.40 -0.26
CA VAL A 17 1.75 6.65 -1.05
C VAL A 17 3.14 7.28 -1.12
N LYS A 18 3.86 7.32 0.02
CA LYS A 18 5.23 7.85 0.04
C LYS A 18 6.16 7.00 -0.84
N ARG A 19 6.04 5.67 -0.78
CA ARG A 19 6.84 4.78 -1.63
C ARG A 19 6.51 4.99 -3.11
N TYR A 20 5.24 5.01 -3.48
CA TYR A 20 4.82 5.30 -4.85
C TYR A 20 5.43 6.60 -5.39
N LEU A 21 5.40 7.69 -4.62
CA LEU A 21 5.99 8.96 -5.01
C LEU A 21 7.52 8.89 -5.12
N ALA A 22 8.19 8.21 -4.19
CA ALA A 22 9.64 8.03 -4.23
C ALA A 22 10.09 7.25 -5.48
N GLU A 23 9.39 6.17 -5.79
CA GLU A 23 9.65 5.35 -6.98
C GLU A 23 9.34 6.12 -8.29
N LYS A 24 8.26 6.93 -8.29
CA LYS A 24 7.93 7.80 -9.42
C LYS A 24 9.03 8.84 -9.68
N ILE A 25 9.57 9.44 -8.62
CA ILE A 25 10.71 10.38 -8.72
C ILE A 25 11.97 9.66 -9.23
N ALA A 26 12.26 8.47 -8.73
CA ALA A 26 13.39 7.67 -9.18
C ALA A 26 13.26 7.30 -10.68
N TYR A 27 12.07 6.89 -11.11
CA TYR A 27 11.76 6.60 -12.51
C TYR A 27 11.94 7.85 -13.39
N LEU A 28 11.40 9.00 -12.98
CA LEU A 28 11.55 10.26 -13.71
C LEU A 28 13.02 10.63 -13.91
N ARG A 29 13.81 10.50 -12.85
CA ARG A 29 15.26 10.82 -12.88
C ARG A 29 16.04 9.88 -13.82
N ALA A 30 15.71 8.60 -13.81
CA ALA A 30 16.49 7.60 -14.52
C ALA A 30 16.06 7.39 -15.98
N ARG A 31 14.80 7.68 -16.35
CA ARG A 31 14.21 7.20 -17.60
C ARG A 31 13.51 8.26 -18.45
N THR A 32 13.41 9.50 -17.97
CA THR A 32 12.68 10.54 -18.69
C THR A 32 13.41 11.90 -18.67
N THR A 33 12.94 12.82 -19.51
CA THR A 33 13.30 14.25 -19.46
C THR A 33 12.17 15.09 -18.89
N ASP A 34 11.12 14.43 -18.37
CA ASP A 34 9.95 15.07 -17.81
C ASP A 34 10.30 15.77 -16.48
N ARG A 35 9.56 16.83 -16.13
CA ARG A 35 9.71 17.57 -14.87
C ARG A 35 8.60 17.18 -13.90
N HIS A 36 8.89 17.30 -12.62
CA HIS A 36 7.98 16.94 -11.57
C HIS A 36 7.86 18.03 -10.50
N VAL A 37 6.64 18.33 -10.10
CA VAL A 37 6.31 19.20 -8.98
C VAL A 37 5.60 18.35 -7.95
N LEU A 38 6.10 18.33 -6.72
CA LEU A 38 5.48 17.62 -5.60
C LEU A 38 5.01 18.65 -4.57
N VAL A 39 3.71 18.64 -4.24
CA VAL A 39 3.13 19.52 -3.22
C VAL A 39 2.62 18.69 -2.05
N VAL A 40 3.23 18.88 -0.88
CA VAL A 40 3.00 18.08 0.33
C VAL A 40 2.88 18.96 1.58
N PRO A 41 2.19 18.48 2.64
CA PRO A 41 2.18 19.18 3.92
C PRO A 41 3.49 19.01 4.68
N GLY A 42 3.90 20.02 5.43
CA GLY A 42 5.06 19.98 6.32
C GLY A 42 4.90 20.82 7.57
N ALA A 43 5.99 20.90 8.36
CA ALA A 43 6.03 21.78 9.53
C ALA A 43 6.16 23.25 9.11
N GLU A 44 6.93 23.49 8.06
CA GLU A 44 7.26 24.80 7.54
C GLU A 44 6.99 24.85 6.03
N THR A 45 6.88 26.06 5.48
CA THR A 45 6.76 26.24 4.04
C THR A 45 8.17 26.37 3.47
N THR A 46 8.52 25.42 2.62
CA THR A 46 9.85 25.35 1.98
C THR A 46 9.71 24.93 0.52
N VAL A 47 10.73 25.24 -0.27
CA VAL A 47 10.90 24.75 -1.64
C VAL A 47 12.25 24.09 -1.75
N HIS A 48 12.27 22.90 -2.31
CA HIS A 48 13.49 22.12 -2.50
C HIS A 48 13.54 21.54 -3.91
N ASP A 49 14.65 21.79 -4.59
CA ASP A 49 14.92 21.24 -5.93
C ASP A 49 15.82 20.00 -5.81
N ASP A 50 15.41 18.90 -6.41
CA ASP A 50 16.16 17.64 -6.46
C ASP A 50 16.02 17.00 -7.85
N GLY A 51 16.98 17.30 -8.72
CA GLY A 51 17.01 16.82 -10.11
C GLY A 51 15.78 17.28 -10.90
N PRO A 52 14.95 16.34 -11.43
CA PRO A 52 13.75 16.70 -12.19
C PRO A 52 12.60 17.16 -11.31
N THR A 53 12.69 17.02 -9.98
CA THR A 53 11.61 17.24 -9.01
C THR A 53 11.84 18.52 -8.22
N ARG A 54 10.81 19.38 -8.21
CA ARG A 54 10.68 20.51 -7.28
C ARG A 54 9.60 20.18 -6.24
N THR A 55 9.99 20.12 -4.97
CA THR A 55 9.11 19.84 -3.86
C THR A 55 8.72 21.10 -3.12
N TYR A 56 7.43 21.38 -3.07
CA TYR A 56 6.81 22.41 -2.26
C TYR A 56 6.24 21.79 -0.99
N THR A 57 6.85 22.12 0.14
CA THR A 57 6.28 21.79 1.45
C THR A 57 5.46 22.99 1.93
N ILE A 58 4.19 22.75 2.29
CA ILE A 58 3.31 23.80 2.78
C ILE A 58 3.06 23.59 4.27
N SER A 59 3.34 24.62 5.08
CA SER A 59 3.11 24.60 6.53
C SER A 59 1.67 24.20 6.84
N SER A 60 1.51 23.15 7.64
CA SER A 60 0.24 22.47 7.88
C SER A 60 0.15 21.95 9.30
N PRO A 61 -1.00 22.10 10.00
CA PRO A 61 -1.16 21.63 11.35
C PRO A 61 -1.08 20.10 11.45
N LEU A 62 -0.54 19.62 12.56
CA LEU A 62 -0.42 18.20 12.85
C LEU A 62 -1.78 17.62 13.24
N ILE A 63 -2.25 16.57 12.53
CA ILE A 63 -3.49 15.86 12.85
C ILE A 63 -3.23 14.74 13.85
N SER A 64 -2.13 14.01 13.68
CA SER A 64 -1.82 12.83 14.48
C SER A 64 -0.34 12.78 14.84
N ARG A 65 -0.05 12.73 16.14
CA ARG A 65 1.32 12.58 16.63
C ARG A 65 1.90 11.19 16.30
N ALA A 66 1.07 10.16 16.31
CA ALA A 66 1.50 8.79 16.07
C ALA A 66 1.87 8.54 14.60
N SER A 67 1.06 9.02 13.66
CA SER A 67 1.28 8.86 12.22
C SER A 67 1.99 10.04 11.57
N ARG A 68 2.20 11.13 12.32
CA ARG A 68 2.79 12.40 11.86
C ARG A 68 2.11 12.99 10.62
N TYR A 69 0.84 12.66 10.37
CA TYR A 69 0.06 13.28 9.31
C TYR A 69 -0.31 14.71 9.64
N ARG A 70 -0.33 15.56 8.62
CA ARG A 70 -0.69 16.97 8.68
C ARG A 70 -1.84 17.27 7.74
N ALA A 71 -2.69 18.24 8.10
CA ALA A 71 -3.79 18.69 7.25
C ALA A 71 -3.34 19.84 6.35
N LEU A 72 -3.32 19.63 5.05
CA LEU A 72 -3.00 20.67 4.08
C LEU A 72 -4.23 21.55 3.86
N ILE A 73 -4.41 22.56 4.73
CA ILE A 73 -5.56 23.47 4.75
C ILE A 73 -5.31 24.78 4.03
N ASN A 74 -4.05 25.15 3.76
CA ASN A 74 -3.69 26.38 3.04
C ASN A 74 -3.83 26.16 1.52
N LEU A 75 -5.08 26.15 1.05
CA LEU A 75 -5.41 25.91 -0.35
C LEU A 75 -4.99 27.07 -1.27
N ALA A 76 -4.86 28.30 -0.74
CA ALA A 76 -4.35 29.42 -1.50
C ALA A 76 -2.84 29.27 -1.82
N ALA A 77 -2.07 28.66 -0.93
CA ALA A 77 -0.68 28.35 -1.23
C ALA A 77 -0.57 27.29 -2.34
N VAL A 78 -1.42 26.27 -2.34
CA VAL A 78 -1.49 25.27 -3.44
C VAL A 78 -1.80 25.95 -4.77
N GLU A 79 -2.76 26.87 -4.80
CA GLU A 79 -3.12 27.61 -6.02
C GLU A 79 -1.94 28.40 -6.56
N ARG A 80 -1.25 29.17 -5.72
CA ARG A 80 -0.06 29.93 -6.13
C ARG A 80 1.04 29.04 -6.72
N VAL A 81 1.23 27.82 -6.17
CA VAL A 81 2.17 26.86 -6.73
C VAL A 81 1.74 26.42 -8.13
N LEU A 82 0.47 26.08 -8.32
CA LEU A 82 -0.06 25.66 -9.62
C LEU A 82 0.01 26.77 -10.67
N GLU A 83 -0.27 28.01 -10.26
CA GLU A 83 -0.14 29.21 -11.12
C GLU A 83 1.30 29.48 -11.53
N ALA A 84 2.26 29.33 -10.61
CA ALA A 84 3.67 29.55 -10.86
C ALA A 84 4.28 28.44 -11.72
N GLU A 85 3.95 27.18 -11.44
CA GLU A 85 4.57 26.03 -12.08
C GLU A 85 3.93 25.65 -13.42
N ARG A 86 2.62 25.97 -13.64
CA ARG A 86 1.89 25.64 -14.86
C ARG A 86 2.17 24.21 -15.35
N PRO A 87 1.85 23.17 -14.59
CA PRO A 87 2.09 21.80 -15.02
C PRO A 87 1.18 21.43 -16.20
N ASP A 88 1.61 20.44 -17.00
CA ASP A 88 0.80 19.90 -18.11
C ASP A 88 -0.33 19.00 -17.60
N ILE A 89 -0.18 18.43 -16.40
CA ILE A 89 -1.16 17.56 -15.74
C ILE A 89 -1.01 17.63 -14.21
N ILE A 90 -2.13 17.54 -13.52
CA ILE A 90 -2.20 17.47 -12.05
C ILE A 90 -2.71 16.10 -11.64
N GLU A 91 -1.97 15.38 -10.76
CA GLU A 91 -2.47 14.19 -10.07
C GLU A 91 -2.86 14.54 -8.64
N SER A 92 -4.11 14.27 -8.26
CA SER A 92 -4.58 14.37 -6.89
C SER A 92 -4.58 13.00 -6.23
N GLY A 93 -3.75 12.81 -5.20
CA GLY A 93 -3.54 11.53 -4.52
C GLY A 93 -4.50 11.26 -3.35
N ASP A 94 -5.46 12.13 -3.08
CA ASP A 94 -6.40 11.94 -1.97
C ASP A 94 -7.78 12.56 -2.23
N PRO A 95 -8.85 12.09 -1.54
CA PRO A 95 -10.23 12.47 -1.84
C PRO A 95 -10.75 13.68 -1.03
N TYR A 96 -9.88 14.50 -0.47
CA TYR A 96 -10.29 15.58 0.44
C TYR A 96 -10.29 16.97 -0.24
N GLN A 97 -10.21 18.03 0.58
CA GLN A 97 -10.26 19.42 0.08
C GLN A 97 -9.21 19.73 -1.00
N ILE A 98 -8.06 19.06 -0.96
CA ILE A 98 -7.00 19.27 -1.96
C ILE A 98 -7.45 18.79 -3.35
N ALA A 99 -8.24 17.72 -3.42
CA ALA A 99 -8.80 17.22 -4.68
C ALA A 99 -9.76 18.24 -5.32
N TRP A 100 -10.64 18.84 -4.51
CA TRP A 100 -11.54 19.90 -4.98
C TRP A 100 -10.77 21.14 -5.41
N LYS A 101 -9.69 21.48 -4.70
CA LYS A 101 -8.81 22.59 -5.08
C LYS A 101 -8.08 22.31 -6.38
N ALA A 102 -7.55 21.09 -6.55
CA ALA A 102 -6.91 20.65 -7.79
C ALA A 102 -7.86 20.79 -9.00
N LEU A 103 -9.11 20.32 -8.85
CA LEU A 103 -10.14 20.45 -9.89
C LEU A 103 -10.49 21.92 -10.21
N ALA A 104 -10.63 22.76 -9.19
CA ALA A 104 -10.95 24.18 -9.37
C ALA A 104 -9.79 24.91 -10.06
N SER A 105 -8.55 24.71 -9.59
CA SER A 105 -7.35 25.33 -10.18
C SER A 105 -7.08 24.79 -11.59
N GLY A 106 -7.22 23.48 -11.81
CA GLY A 106 -7.08 22.86 -13.13
C GLY A 106 -8.04 23.46 -14.15
N LYS A 107 -9.31 23.64 -13.76
CA LYS A 107 -10.31 24.31 -14.62
C LYS A 107 -9.93 25.77 -14.92
N ALA A 108 -9.50 26.54 -13.91
CA ALA A 108 -9.12 27.93 -14.09
C ALA A 108 -7.87 28.12 -14.95
N LEU A 109 -6.94 27.16 -14.89
CA LEU A 109 -5.67 27.21 -15.60
C LEU A 109 -5.68 26.48 -16.95
N GLY A 110 -6.77 25.79 -17.29
CA GLY A 110 -6.85 24.93 -18.49
C GLY A 110 -5.95 23.70 -18.42
N ILE A 111 -5.79 23.11 -17.24
CA ILE A 111 -4.89 21.96 -16.99
C ILE A 111 -5.72 20.74 -16.61
N PRO A 112 -5.54 19.58 -17.27
CA PRO A 112 -6.26 18.36 -16.91
C PRO A 112 -5.85 17.84 -15.53
N VAL A 113 -6.84 17.31 -14.80
CA VAL A 113 -6.64 16.76 -13.46
C VAL A 113 -7.04 15.30 -13.45
N VAL A 114 -6.16 14.44 -12.98
CA VAL A 114 -6.42 13.02 -12.72
C VAL A 114 -6.48 12.77 -11.21
N GLY A 115 -7.33 11.84 -10.80
CA GLY A 115 -7.42 11.46 -9.39
C GLY A 115 -6.86 10.06 -9.18
N PHE A 116 -5.93 9.86 -8.24
CA PHE A 116 -5.49 8.53 -7.85
C PHE A 116 -6.19 8.08 -6.56
N TYR A 117 -6.96 7.01 -6.64
CA TYR A 117 -7.71 6.42 -5.53
C TYR A 117 -6.83 5.45 -4.74
N HIS A 118 -5.88 5.96 -3.96
CA HIS A 118 -4.91 5.16 -3.22
C HIS A 118 -5.49 4.35 -2.05
N SER A 119 -6.62 4.75 -1.50
CA SER A 119 -7.22 4.07 -0.35
C SER A 119 -8.73 3.95 -0.48
N HIS A 120 -9.25 2.79 -0.11
CA HIS A 120 -10.70 2.52 -0.10
C HIS A 120 -11.34 3.05 1.19
N PHE A 121 -11.33 4.39 1.32
CA PHE A 121 -11.73 5.10 2.53
C PHE A 121 -13.18 4.88 2.99
N PRO A 122 -14.20 4.61 2.12
CA PRO A 122 -15.55 4.34 2.58
C PRO A 122 -15.63 3.17 3.54
N GLU A 123 -14.90 2.09 3.27
CA GLU A 123 -14.86 0.92 4.15
C GLU A 123 -14.16 1.20 5.48
N ALA A 124 -13.16 2.09 5.51
CA ALA A 124 -12.50 2.50 6.75
C ALA A 124 -13.46 3.26 7.68
N TYR A 125 -14.33 4.12 7.11
CA TYR A 125 -15.36 4.82 7.88
C TYR A 125 -16.47 3.89 8.36
N LEU A 126 -16.89 2.93 7.53
CA LEU A 126 -17.92 1.94 7.88
C LEU A 126 -17.62 1.20 9.17
N ARG A 127 -16.39 0.74 9.33
CA ARG A 127 -16.00 0.00 10.53
C ARG A 127 -16.12 0.81 11.80
N THR A 128 -15.93 2.13 11.71
CA THR A 128 -16.09 3.02 12.85
C THR A 128 -17.57 3.19 13.18
N VAL A 129 -18.40 3.39 12.15
CA VAL A 129 -19.85 3.63 12.32
C VAL A 129 -20.57 2.36 12.73
N SER A 130 -20.27 1.20 12.13
CA SER A 130 -20.95 -0.07 12.43
C SER A 130 -20.78 -0.53 13.87
N LYS A 131 -19.67 -0.15 14.51
CA LYS A 131 -19.43 -0.46 15.94
C LYS A 131 -20.35 0.30 16.89
N PHE A 132 -20.83 1.48 16.47
CA PHE A 132 -21.56 2.40 17.36
C PHE A 132 -23.04 2.56 17.00
N PHE A 133 -23.44 2.37 15.75
CA PHE A 133 -24.73 2.85 15.24
C PHE A 133 -25.61 1.79 14.55
N GLY A 134 -25.24 0.51 14.53
CA GLY A 134 -26.03 -0.56 13.95
C GLY A 134 -26.07 -0.61 12.40
N GLN A 135 -26.81 -1.59 11.84
CA GLN A 135 -26.78 -1.90 10.40
C GLN A 135 -27.38 -0.80 9.51
N THR A 136 -28.49 -0.19 9.93
CA THR A 136 -29.20 0.84 9.15
C THR A 136 -28.33 2.10 8.99
N ALA A 137 -27.75 2.59 10.09
CA ALA A 137 -26.87 3.75 10.03
C ALA A 137 -25.61 3.46 9.21
N THR A 138 -25.09 2.25 9.29
CA THR A 138 -23.96 1.79 8.47
C THR A 138 -24.30 1.84 6.98
N ALA A 139 -25.48 1.40 6.57
CA ALA A 139 -25.93 1.44 5.17
C ALA A 139 -26.08 2.89 4.67
N MET A 140 -26.63 3.80 5.48
CA MET A 140 -26.75 5.22 5.14
C MET A 140 -25.41 5.91 4.97
N VAL A 141 -24.44 5.64 5.84
CA VAL A 141 -23.09 6.19 5.75
C VAL A 141 -22.36 5.66 4.51
N MET A 142 -22.56 4.38 4.16
CA MET A 142 -22.02 3.82 2.92
C MET A 142 -22.56 4.50 1.68
N ASP A 143 -23.86 4.68 1.63
CA ASP A 143 -24.51 5.32 0.50
C ASP A 143 -24.04 6.78 0.36
N ALA A 144 -23.94 7.51 1.47
CA ALA A 144 -23.37 8.85 1.46
C ALA A 144 -21.91 8.87 0.97
N ALA A 145 -21.09 7.92 1.43
CA ALA A 145 -19.70 7.79 1.00
C ALA A 145 -19.58 7.44 -0.49
N ARG A 146 -20.41 6.54 -1.01
CA ARG A 146 -20.48 6.22 -2.45
C ARG A 146 -20.90 7.43 -3.28
N ARG A 147 -21.93 8.16 -2.83
CA ARG A 147 -22.35 9.41 -3.49
C ARG A 147 -21.23 10.45 -3.52
N TYR A 148 -20.50 10.60 -2.43
CA TYR A 148 -19.36 11.49 -2.37
C TYR A 148 -18.24 11.07 -3.34
N VAL A 149 -17.83 9.79 -3.32
CA VAL A 149 -16.83 9.25 -4.26
C VAL A 149 -17.25 9.51 -5.70
N ARG A 150 -18.48 9.15 -6.04
CA ARG A 150 -19.02 9.40 -7.39
C ARG A 150 -19.01 10.89 -7.74
N ALA A 151 -19.45 11.78 -6.83
CA ALA A 151 -19.53 13.22 -7.07
C ALA A 151 -18.15 13.85 -7.30
N LEU A 152 -17.13 13.39 -6.58
CA LEU A 152 -15.75 13.85 -6.73
C LEU A 152 -15.09 13.24 -7.98
N TYR A 153 -15.02 11.91 -8.04
CA TYR A 153 -14.18 11.21 -9.02
C TYR A 153 -14.73 11.29 -10.45
N ARG A 154 -16.01 11.50 -10.65
CA ARG A 154 -16.58 11.79 -11.99
C ARG A 154 -16.09 13.11 -12.61
N ARG A 155 -15.43 13.97 -11.84
CA ARG A 155 -14.94 15.29 -12.30
C ARG A 155 -13.50 15.24 -12.79
N PHE A 156 -12.78 14.17 -12.47
CA PHE A 156 -11.43 13.98 -12.98
C PHE A 156 -11.46 13.54 -14.44
N ALA A 157 -10.50 14.02 -15.24
CA ALA A 157 -10.32 13.57 -16.61
C ALA A 157 -10.07 12.05 -16.69
N ARG A 158 -9.38 11.50 -15.70
CA ARG A 158 -9.21 10.06 -15.51
C ARG A 158 -9.14 9.75 -14.01
N THR A 159 -9.76 8.65 -13.58
CA THR A 159 -9.62 8.11 -12.22
C THR A 159 -8.69 6.89 -12.26
N LEU A 160 -7.56 6.99 -11.58
CA LEU A 160 -6.57 5.93 -11.47
C LEU A 160 -6.82 5.12 -10.20
N VAL A 161 -6.72 3.81 -10.29
CA VAL A 161 -6.91 2.90 -9.15
C VAL A 161 -5.84 1.81 -9.17
N PRO A 162 -5.38 1.33 -8.00
CA PRO A 162 -4.25 0.42 -7.92
C PRO A 162 -4.57 -1.05 -8.31
N SER A 163 -5.79 -1.34 -8.78
CA SER A 163 -6.12 -2.69 -9.24
C SER A 163 -7.37 -2.72 -10.12
N ALA A 164 -7.43 -3.66 -11.08
CA ALA A 164 -8.60 -3.85 -11.95
C ALA A 164 -9.91 -4.11 -11.18
N PRO A 165 -9.91 -4.87 -10.08
CA PRO A 165 -11.13 -5.09 -9.31
C PRO A 165 -11.63 -3.86 -8.56
N LEU A 166 -10.73 -3.03 -8.07
CA LEU A 166 -11.13 -1.75 -7.48
C LEU A 166 -11.66 -0.81 -8.57
N ALA A 167 -11.14 -0.92 -9.81
CA ALA A 167 -11.71 -0.22 -10.96
C ALA A 167 -13.16 -0.63 -11.21
N ALA A 168 -13.45 -1.94 -11.19
CA ALA A 168 -14.82 -2.45 -11.33
C ALA A 168 -15.75 -1.92 -10.22
N VAL A 169 -15.29 -1.93 -8.96
CA VAL A 169 -16.06 -1.39 -7.83
C VAL A 169 -16.40 0.11 -8.04
N LEU A 170 -15.45 0.92 -8.48
CA LEU A 170 -15.72 2.34 -8.73
C LEU A 170 -16.62 2.56 -9.96
N ALA A 171 -16.48 1.74 -10.98
CA ALA A 171 -17.37 1.76 -12.15
C ALA A 171 -18.82 1.43 -11.74
N ASP A 172 -19.02 0.40 -10.92
CA ASP A 172 -20.33 0.04 -10.35
C ASP A 172 -20.93 1.17 -9.50
N TRP A 173 -20.10 1.97 -8.85
CA TRP A 173 -20.55 3.17 -8.13
C TRP A 173 -20.87 4.34 -9.06
N GLY A 174 -20.68 4.18 -10.38
CA GLY A 174 -20.95 5.19 -11.39
C GLY A 174 -19.85 6.25 -11.53
N VAL A 175 -18.60 5.88 -11.24
CA VAL A 175 -17.43 6.69 -11.60
C VAL A 175 -17.03 6.36 -13.04
N PRO A 176 -17.08 7.33 -13.96
CA PRO A 176 -16.64 7.12 -15.35
C PRO A 176 -15.11 7.16 -15.45
N ASN A 177 -14.59 6.75 -16.60
CA ASN A 177 -13.17 6.93 -16.95
C ASN A 177 -12.18 6.36 -15.94
N VAL A 178 -12.49 5.22 -15.30
CA VAL A 178 -11.60 4.53 -14.38
C VAL A 178 -10.55 3.74 -15.16
N ALA A 179 -9.30 3.86 -14.75
CA ALA A 179 -8.18 3.09 -15.28
C ALA A 179 -7.40 2.41 -14.15
N ALA A 180 -7.18 1.11 -14.28
CA ALA A 180 -6.32 0.38 -13.35
C ALA A 180 -4.86 0.65 -13.67
N VAL A 181 -4.11 1.10 -12.65
CA VAL A 181 -2.66 1.26 -12.68
C VAL A 181 -2.13 0.55 -11.44
N ASP A 182 -1.62 -0.64 -11.63
CA ASP A 182 -1.06 -1.42 -10.54
C ASP A 182 0.08 -0.65 -9.85
N LEU A 183 0.40 -1.02 -8.61
CA LEU A 183 1.63 -0.58 -7.97
C LEU A 183 2.72 -1.61 -8.25
N GLY A 184 3.97 -1.23 -8.00
CA GLY A 184 5.11 -2.05 -8.35
C GLY A 184 5.99 -2.41 -7.15
N VAL A 185 7.03 -3.14 -7.48
CA VAL A 185 8.16 -3.47 -6.60
C VAL A 185 9.46 -3.19 -7.34
N ASP A 186 10.52 -2.83 -6.62
CA ASP A 186 11.85 -2.72 -7.21
C ASP A 186 12.55 -4.10 -7.18
N PRO A 187 12.73 -4.78 -8.34
CA PRO A 187 13.36 -6.09 -8.39
C PRO A 187 14.87 -6.05 -8.13
N LEU A 188 15.51 -4.89 -8.12
CA LEU A 188 16.91 -4.74 -7.72
C LEU A 188 17.09 -4.78 -6.20
N VAL A 189 16.03 -4.47 -5.46
CA VAL A 189 16.01 -4.52 -3.99
C VAL A 189 15.34 -5.78 -3.50
N PHE A 190 14.15 -6.08 -4.04
CA PHE A 190 13.34 -7.22 -3.64
C PHE A 190 13.48 -8.33 -4.69
N HIS A 191 14.36 -9.28 -4.42
CA HIS A 191 14.65 -10.44 -5.25
C HIS A 191 14.93 -11.66 -4.34
N PRO A 192 14.89 -12.88 -4.84
CA PRO A 192 15.32 -14.06 -4.07
C PRO A 192 16.77 -13.89 -3.63
N GLY A 193 17.07 -14.25 -2.38
CA GLY A 193 18.43 -14.21 -1.87
C GLY A 193 19.35 -15.18 -2.63
N GLU A 194 20.63 -14.85 -2.70
CA GLU A 194 21.65 -15.70 -3.29
C GLU A 194 22.04 -16.84 -2.32
N GLU A 195 22.45 -17.98 -2.88
CA GLU A 195 22.95 -19.09 -2.06
C GLU A 195 24.28 -18.69 -1.39
N GLY A 196 24.32 -18.81 -0.05
CA GLY A 196 25.50 -18.49 0.74
C GLY A 196 25.51 -17.09 1.38
N GLU A 197 24.55 -16.23 1.09
CA GLU A 197 24.44 -14.96 1.80
C GLU A 197 24.02 -15.16 3.27
N PRO A 198 24.53 -14.31 4.21
CA PRO A 198 24.15 -14.37 5.61
C PRO A 198 22.65 -14.14 5.76
N SER A 199 21.90 -15.19 6.06
CA SER A 199 20.47 -15.10 6.26
C SER A 199 20.15 -14.47 7.63
N ALA A 200 19.20 -13.53 7.67
CA ALA A 200 18.64 -13.02 8.91
C ALA A 200 18.04 -14.16 9.79
N ARG A 201 17.71 -15.31 9.20
CA ARG A 201 17.29 -16.54 9.89
C ARG A 201 18.38 -17.10 10.82
N ALA A 202 19.67 -17.05 10.40
CA ALA A 202 20.78 -17.56 11.20
C ALA A 202 20.92 -16.82 12.55
N ALA A 203 20.63 -15.52 12.56
CA ALA A 203 20.63 -14.69 13.78
C ALA A 203 19.56 -15.10 14.79
N LEU A 204 18.47 -15.74 14.33
CA LEU A 204 17.37 -16.20 15.19
C LEU A 204 17.69 -17.53 15.90
N LYS A 205 18.73 -18.24 15.48
CA LYS A 205 19.15 -19.57 16.04
C LYS A 205 17.98 -20.57 16.13
N LEU A 206 17.09 -20.57 15.14
CA LEU A 206 15.93 -21.44 15.11
C LEU A 206 16.33 -22.87 14.70
N PRO A 207 15.66 -23.92 15.23
CA PRO A 207 15.82 -25.29 14.73
C PRO A 207 15.57 -25.35 13.22
N PRO A 208 16.30 -26.23 12.49
CA PRO A 208 16.18 -26.31 11.01
C PRO A 208 14.77 -26.59 10.51
N ASP A 209 13.99 -27.35 11.26
CA ASP A 209 12.62 -27.77 10.94
C ASP A 209 11.53 -26.79 11.43
N THR A 210 11.93 -25.62 11.91
CA THR A 210 11.00 -24.55 12.33
C THR A 210 10.61 -23.71 11.12
N THR A 211 9.32 -23.61 10.83
CA THR A 211 8.78 -22.70 9.81
C THR A 211 8.78 -21.25 10.34
N LEU A 212 9.53 -20.38 9.69
CA LEU A 212 9.57 -18.94 10.00
C LEU A 212 8.47 -18.20 9.25
N LEU A 213 7.48 -17.75 9.99
CA LEU A 213 6.40 -16.91 9.50
C LEU A 213 6.80 -15.44 9.61
N LEU A 214 6.48 -14.63 8.59
CA LEU A 214 6.71 -13.19 8.59
C LEU A 214 5.40 -12.43 8.46
N TYR A 215 5.26 -11.36 9.23
CA TYR A 215 4.28 -10.30 9.05
C TYR A 215 4.97 -8.95 8.94
N VAL A 216 4.62 -8.16 7.95
CA VAL A 216 5.08 -6.76 7.78
C VAL A 216 3.90 -5.83 7.67
N GLY A 217 3.82 -4.83 8.55
CA GLY A 217 2.76 -3.84 8.48
C GLY A 217 2.43 -3.17 9.82
N ARG A 218 1.53 -2.17 9.77
CA ARG A 218 1.04 -1.52 11.00
C ARG A 218 0.33 -2.51 11.91
N LEU A 219 0.61 -2.42 13.20
CA LEU A 219 -0.08 -3.18 14.23
C LEU A 219 -1.40 -2.49 14.58
N SER A 220 -2.40 -2.68 13.75
CA SER A 220 -3.70 -2.01 13.87
C SER A 220 -4.86 -2.98 13.61
N HIS A 221 -6.04 -2.57 14.04
CA HIS A 221 -7.26 -3.34 13.83
C HIS A 221 -7.60 -3.50 12.34
N GLU A 222 -7.31 -2.48 11.55
CA GLU A 222 -7.55 -2.47 10.11
C GLU A 222 -6.69 -3.53 9.38
N LYS A 223 -5.47 -3.79 9.89
CA LYS A 223 -4.57 -4.83 9.38
C LYS A 223 -4.87 -6.23 9.92
N ASN A 224 -5.93 -6.37 10.72
CA ASN A 224 -6.42 -7.64 11.24
C ASN A 224 -5.37 -8.46 12.03
N THR A 225 -4.41 -7.78 12.68
CA THR A 225 -3.32 -8.44 13.40
C THR A 225 -3.80 -9.27 14.58
N GLN A 226 -4.97 -8.98 15.15
CA GLN A 226 -5.58 -9.80 16.21
C GLN A 226 -5.88 -11.23 15.73
N THR A 227 -6.41 -11.37 14.50
CA THR A 227 -6.67 -12.69 13.90
C THR A 227 -5.36 -13.46 13.70
N LEU A 228 -4.30 -12.78 13.22
CA LEU A 228 -2.97 -13.38 13.08
C LEU A 228 -2.42 -13.88 14.41
N PHE A 229 -2.43 -13.04 15.44
CA PHE A 229 -1.86 -13.39 16.73
C PHE A 229 -2.63 -14.54 17.41
N ALA A 230 -3.95 -14.54 17.29
CA ALA A 230 -4.77 -15.63 17.78
C ALA A 230 -4.56 -16.94 16.97
N ALA A 231 -4.37 -16.85 15.65
CA ALA A 231 -4.01 -17.99 14.80
C ALA A 231 -2.64 -18.57 15.17
N PHE A 232 -1.63 -17.70 15.32
CA PHE A 232 -0.29 -18.12 15.71
C PHE A 232 -0.26 -18.78 17.08
N HIS A 233 -0.97 -18.24 18.07
CA HIS A 233 -1.08 -18.88 19.38
C HIS A 233 -1.71 -20.28 19.29
N ARG A 234 -2.69 -20.51 18.39
CA ARG A 234 -3.26 -21.84 18.13
C ARG A 234 -2.22 -22.79 17.52
N LEU A 235 -1.43 -22.31 16.55
CA LEU A 235 -0.34 -23.08 15.95
C LEU A 235 0.69 -23.55 16.99
N CYS A 236 1.12 -22.65 17.87
CA CYS A 236 2.05 -22.99 18.93
C CYS A 236 1.48 -24.05 19.91
N ARG A 237 0.17 -24.02 20.16
CA ARG A 237 -0.48 -25.04 21.01
C ARG A 237 -0.60 -26.41 20.33
N ARG A 238 -0.80 -26.45 19.00
CA ARG A 238 -0.94 -27.68 18.22
C ARG A 238 0.40 -28.32 17.89
N ARG A 239 1.38 -27.50 17.61
CA ARG A 239 2.69 -27.88 17.08
C ARG A 239 3.79 -27.09 17.76
N ALA A 240 4.06 -27.40 19.01
CA ALA A 240 5.09 -26.73 19.80
C ALA A 240 6.46 -26.79 19.08
N GLY A 241 7.15 -25.66 19.00
CA GLY A 241 8.47 -25.53 18.39
C GLY A 241 8.50 -25.58 16.83
N LYS A 242 7.38 -25.83 16.15
CA LYS A 242 7.34 -25.94 14.68
C LYS A 242 7.17 -24.60 13.96
N PHE A 243 6.74 -23.57 14.65
CA PHE A 243 6.50 -22.25 14.06
C PHE A 243 7.17 -21.15 14.88
N HIS A 244 7.77 -20.19 14.21
CA HIS A 244 8.25 -18.94 14.77
C HIS A 244 7.66 -17.77 14.01
N LEU A 245 7.19 -16.72 14.69
CA LEU A 245 6.60 -15.53 14.05
C LEU A 245 7.53 -14.33 14.18
N MET A 246 8.00 -13.84 13.06
CA MET A 246 8.67 -12.55 12.96
C MET A 246 7.65 -11.47 12.60
N VAL A 247 7.57 -10.43 13.41
CA VAL A 247 6.65 -9.29 13.24
C VAL A 247 7.48 -8.03 12.98
N VAL A 248 7.26 -7.38 11.86
CA VAL A 248 7.90 -6.13 11.48
C VAL A 248 6.85 -5.03 11.42
N GLY A 249 6.94 -4.05 12.30
CA GLY A 249 6.04 -2.91 12.37
C GLY A 249 5.59 -2.54 13.77
N ASP A 250 4.96 -1.38 13.89
CA ASP A 250 4.46 -0.84 15.16
C ASP A 250 3.02 -0.32 15.00
N GLY A 251 2.37 0.00 16.11
CA GLY A 251 1.03 0.55 16.11
C GLY A 251 0.28 0.38 17.43
N GLN A 252 -1.01 0.65 17.39
CA GLN A 252 -1.88 0.62 18.58
C GLN A 252 -1.91 -0.76 19.26
N GLN A 253 -1.69 -1.83 18.49
CA GLN A 253 -1.76 -3.21 18.97
C GLN A 253 -0.39 -3.79 19.41
N ARG A 254 0.64 -2.96 19.61
CA ARG A 254 1.96 -3.40 20.07
C ARG A 254 1.92 -4.20 21.38
N ARG A 255 0.95 -3.92 22.26
CA ARG A 255 0.77 -4.68 23.51
C ARG A 255 0.42 -6.13 23.25
N LEU A 256 -0.32 -6.43 22.18
CA LEU A 256 -0.68 -7.80 21.82
C LEU A 256 0.51 -8.61 21.34
N VAL A 257 1.44 -8.01 20.58
CA VAL A 257 2.69 -8.67 20.17
C VAL A 257 3.54 -9.02 21.40
N LYS A 258 3.69 -8.08 22.35
CA LYS A 258 4.43 -8.33 23.61
C LYS A 258 3.82 -9.49 24.39
N ALA A 259 2.52 -9.46 24.63
CA ALA A 259 1.81 -10.54 25.33
C ALA A 259 1.93 -11.89 24.59
N LEU A 260 1.85 -11.89 23.26
CA LEU A 260 2.04 -13.11 22.46
C LEU A 260 3.47 -13.65 22.60
N ARG A 261 4.48 -12.79 22.57
CA ARG A 261 5.88 -13.15 22.77
C ARG A 261 6.11 -13.78 24.16
N GLU A 262 5.60 -13.16 25.21
CA GLU A 262 5.69 -13.67 26.57
C GLU A 262 5.00 -15.03 26.72
N LYS A 263 3.84 -15.19 26.08
CA LYS A 263 3.04 -16.42 26.17
C LYS A 263 3.61 -17.61 25.39
N THR A 264 4.26 -17.35 24.25
CA THR A 264 4.68 -18.42 23.34
C THR A 264 6.20 -18.66 23.30
N GLY A 265 7.00 -17.65 23.64
CA GLY A 265 8.46 -17.68 23.47
C GLY A 265 8.91 -17.73 22.00
N ALA A 266 7.99 -17.73 21.04
CA ALA A 266 8.25 -18.01 19.62
C ALA A 266 7.97 -16.80 18.73
N VAL A 267 8.18 -15.58 19.24
CA VAL A 267 7.95 -14.31 18.50
C VAL A 267 9.18 -13.43 18.57
N THR A 268 9.65 -13.01 17.39
CA THR A 268 10.62 -11.91 17.22
C THR A 268 9.90 -10.67 16.74
N TRP A 269 10.13 -9.52 17.34
CA TRP A 269 9.48 -8.27 16.98
C TRP A 269 10.48 -7.16 16.68
N HIS A 270 10.37 -6.63 15.45
CA HIS A 270 11.07 -5.44 14.97
C HIS A 270 10.06 -4.29 14.87
N PRO A 271 10.12 -3.24 15.69
CA PRO A 271 9.09 -2.19 15.72
C PRO A 271 8.94 -1.44 14.40
N TYR A 272 10.01 -1.25 13.67
CA TYR A 272 10.00 -0.59 12.36
C TYR A 272 11.28 -0.89 11.58
N CYS A 273 11.14 -1.13 10.28
CA CYS A 273 12.24 -1.24 9.34
C CYS A 273 12.05 -0.20 8.24
N SER A 274 12.96 0.76 8.12
CA SER A 274 12.91 1.83 7.12
C SER A 274 13.79 1.57 5.92
N ASP A 275 14.81 0.73 6.08
CA ASP A 275 15.73 0.34 5.02
C ASP A 275 15.08 -0.78 4.16
N PRO A 276 14.85 -0.53 2.85
CA PRO A 276 14.26 -1.54 1.98
C PRO A 276 15.16 -2.76 1.78
N HIS A 277 16.49 -2.61 1.82
CA HIS A 277 17.42 -3.75 1.73
C HIS A 277 17.39 -4.62 2.99
N GLU A 278 17.30 -4.00 4.18
CA GLU A 278 17.09 -4.75 5.41
C GLU A 278 15.74 -5.49 5.38
N LEU A 279 14.70 -4.82 4.91
CA LEU A 279 13.38 -5.43 4.77
C LEU A 279 13.38 -6.61 3.78
N ALA A 280 14.09 -6.49 2.66
CA ALA A 280 14.25 -7.56 1.69
C ALA A 280 14.92 -8.79 2.33
N ARG A 281 15.99 -8.60 3.12
CA ARG A 281 16.64 -9.68 3.87
C ARG A 281 15.70 -10.37 4.87
N LEU A 282 14.77 -9.64 5.48
CA LEU A 282 13.76 -10.24 6.36
C LEU A 282 12.74 -11.08 5.59
N TYR A 283 12.31 -10.63 4.40
CA TYR A 283 11.49 -11.46 3.51
C TYR A 283 12.23 -12.72 3.07
N GLN A 284 13.47 -12.60 2.57
CA GLN A 284 14.30 -13.72 2.13
C GLN A 284 14.55 -14.75 3.22
N ALA A 285 14.61 -14.32 4.49
CA ALA A 285 14.81 -15.21 5.64
C ALA A 285 13.57 -16.03 6.00
N ALA A 286 12.38 -15.58 5.63
CA ALA A 286 11.12 -16.19 6.00
C ALA A 286 10.72 -17.32 5.05
N ASP A 287 10.11 -18.36 5.59
CA ASP A 287 9.55 -19.45 4.79
C ASP A 287 8.17 -19.08 4.23
N LEU A 288 7.40 -18.26 4.96
CA LEU A 288 6.04 -17.94 4.59
C LEU A 288 5.65 -16.55 5.10
N PHE A 289 5.14 -15.69 4.22
CA PHE A 289 4.55 -14.41 4.60
C PHE A 289 3.07 -14.57 4.90
N VAL A 290 2.63 -14.06 6.06
CA VAL A 290 1.22 -14.12 6.46
C VAL A 290 0.57 -12.75 6.34
N HIS A 291 -0.42 -12.65 5.45
CA HIS A 291 -1.22 -11.45 5.25
C HIS A 291 -2.63 -11.61 5.81
N PRO A 292 -2.89 -11.19 7.05
CA PRO A 292 -4.20 -11.37 7.69
C PRO A 292 -5.24 -10.33 7.26
N GLY A 293 -4.82 -9.28 6.55
CA GLY A 293 -5.69 -8.17 6.15
C GLY A 293 -6.75 -8.60 5.15
N VAL A 294 -7.99 -8.21 5.38
CA VAL A 294 -9.13 -8.50 4.48
C VAL A 294 -9.59 -7.27 3.69
N GLN A 295 -8.95 -6.13 3.92
CA GLN A 295 -9.29 -4.86 3.27
C GLN A 295 -8.00 -4.10 2.91
N GLU A 296 -7.42 -4.53 1.83
CA GLU A 296 -6.28 -3.85 1.22
C GLU A 296 -6.70 -3.27 -0.14
N THR A 297 -6.14 -2.13 -0.50
CA THR A 297 -6.34 -1.57 -1.84
C THR A 297 -5.43 -2.23 -2.86
N PHE A 298 -4.21 -2.58 -2.46
CA PHE A 298 -3.23 -3.23 -3.32
C PHE A 298 -2.33 -4.22 -2.58
N GLY A 299 -1.64 -3.82 -1.48
CA GLY A 299 -0.77 -4.68 -0.67
C GLY A 299 0.65 -4.82 -1.19
N LEU A 300 1.39 -3.72 -1.25
CA LEU A 300 2.81 -3.70 -1.65
C LEU A 300 3.65 -4.74 -0.92
N VAL A 301 3.43 -4.93 0.38
CA VAL A 301 4.15 -5.93 1.21
C VAL A 301 3.97 -7.36 0.68
N THR A 302 2.86 -7.64 0.01
CA THR A 302 2.58 -8.94 -0.61
C THR A 302 3.39 -9.14 -1.88
N LEU A 303 3.57 -8.08 -2.68
CA LEU A 303 4.47 -8.13 -3.84
C LEU A 303 5.93 -8.20 -3.41
N GLU A 304 6.34 -7.42 -2.42
CA GLU A 304 7.70 -7.43 -1.86
C GLU A 304 8.08 -8.84 -1.38
N SER A 305 7.18 -9.49 -0.65
CA SER A 305 7.36 -10.86 -0.20
C SER A 305 7.58 -11.83 -1.36
N GLN A 306 6.69 -11.81 -2.35
CA GLN A 306 6.77 -12.70 -3.51
C GLN A 306 8.01 -12.41 -4.37
N ALA A 307 8.37 -11.12 -4.54
CA ALA A 307 9.60 -10.73 -5.23
C ALA A 307 10.84 -11.34 -4.57
N CYS A 308 10.87 -11.41 -3.24
CA CYS A 308 11.93 -12.06 -2.48
C CYS A 308 11.87 -13.60 -2.47
N GLY A 309 10.95 -14.20 -3.20
CA GLY A 309 10.81 -15.66 -3.24
C GLY A 309 10.08 -16.23 -2.03
N THR A 310 9.39 -15.41 -1.23
CA THR A 310 8.66 -15.85 -0.04
C THR A 310 7.17 -15.96 -0.36
N PRO A 311 6.59 -17.16 -0.36
CA PRO A 311 5.18 -17.38 -0.64
C PRO A 311 4.28 -16.67 0.37
N VAL A 312 3.05 -16.38 -0.07
CA VAL A 312 2.07 -15.66 0.74
C VAL A 312 0.90 -16.56 1.10
N VAL A 313 0.47 -16.50 2.37
CA VAL A 313 -0.80 -17.05 2.83
C VAL A 313 -1.66 -15.95 3.44
N GLY A 314 -2.95 -15.95 3.13
CA GLY A 314 -3.90 -14.95 3.58
C GLY A 314 -5.31 -15.48 3.72
N ILE A 315 -6.28 -14.56 3.67
CA ILE A 315 -7.70 -14.86 3.78
C ILE A 315 -8.34 -14.62 2.41
N ARG A 316 -9.12 -15.58 1.91
CA ARG A 316 -9.82 -15.50 0.62
C ARG A 316 -10.81 -14.33 0.61
N GLY A 317 -11.02 -13.74 -0.58
CA GLY A 317 -11.89 -12.59 -0.75
C GLY A 317 -11.29 -11.29 -0.24
N SER A 318 -10.02 -11.29 0.20
CA SER A 318 -9.23 -10.08 0.30
C SER A 318 -8.79 -9.65 -1.10
N TYR A 319 -8.52 -8.35 -1.32
CA TYR A 319 -7.99 -7.93 -2.63
C TYR A 319 -6.61 -8.50 -2.95
N MET A 320 -5.98 -9.21 -2.01
CA MET A 320 -4.65 -9.81 -2.15
C MET A 320 -4.65 -11.08 -2.99
N ASP A 321 -5.74 -11.82 -3.01
CA ASP A 321 -5.88 -13.06 -3.79
C ASP A 321 -5.67 -12.89 -5.31
N ARG A 322 -5.60 -11.65 -5.80
CA ARG A 322 -5.39 -11.30 -7.21
C ARG A 322 -3.96 -11.00 -7.59
N ILE A 323 -3.12 -10.64 -6.62
CA ILE A 323 -1.70 -10.35 -6.79
C ILE A 323 -0.81 -11.41 -6.15
N VAL A 324 -1.41 -12.50 -5.69
CA VAL A 324 -0.69 -13.65 -5.14
C VAL A 324 -0.70 -14.78 -6.15
N PHE A 325 0.49 -15.31 -6.43
CA PHE A 325 0.75 -16.31 -7.45
C PHE A 325 1.02 -17.69 -6.85
N SER A 326 0.70 -17.91 -5.58
CA SER A 326 0.65 -19.21 -4.93
C SER A 326 -0.74 -19.85 -5.06
N ASP A 327 -0.84 -21.14 -4.69
CA ASP A 327 -2.14 -21.81 -4.65
C ASP A 327 -3.08 -21.19 -3.61
N LEU A 328 -4.10 -20.48 -4.09
CA LEU A 328 -5.14 -19.90 -3.26
C LEU A 328 -6.03 -20.96 -2.58
N GLY A 329 -5.96 -22.23 -3.02
CA GLY A 329 -6.64 -23.35 -2.39
C GLY A 329 -6.26 -23.53 -0.93
N SER A 330 -5.01 -23.23 -0.60
CA SER A 330 -4.47 -23.30 0.77
C SER A 330 -4.81 -22.08 1.65
N TRP A 331 -5.44 -21.03 1.12
CA TRP A 331 -5.76 -19.83 1.89
C TRP A 331 -6.96 -20.04 2.83
N ALA A 332 -6.98 -19.27 3.92
CA ALA A 332 -8.07 -19.30 4.87
C ALA A 332 -9.41 -18.96 4.21
N ALA A 333 -10.40 -19.83 4.32
CA ALA A 333 -11.73 -19.63 3.74
C ALA A 333 -12.52 -18.54 4.49
N GLU A 334 -12.22 -18.33 5.76
CA GLU A 334 -12.94 -17.42 6.65
C GLU A 334 -11.96 -16.50 7.41
N ASN A 335 -12.42 -15.28 7.72
CA ASN A 335 -11.69 -14.37 8.59
C ASN A 335 -11.81 -14.79 10.07
N ARG A 336 -11.24 -15.94 10.40
CA ARG A 336 -11.19 -16.50 11.76
C ARG A 336 -9.79 -17.04 12.09
N PRO A 337 -9.35 -16.94 13.35
CA PRO A 337 -8.06 -17.46 13.77
C PRO A 337 -7.83 -18.93 13.45
N GLU A 338 -8.87 -19.73 13.56
CA GLU A 338 -8.84 -21.18 13.27
C GLU A 338 -8.55 -21.43 11.79
N SER A 339 -9.32 -20.79 10.91
CA SER A 339 -9.19 -20.90 9.47
C SER A 339 -7.80 -20.46 8.99
N LEU A 340 -7.28 -19.33 9.54
CA LEU A 340 -5.95 -18.86 9.21
C LEU A 340 -4.84 -19.79 9.73
N ALA A 341 -4.98 -20.34 10.92
CA ALA A 341 -4.03 -21.33 11.45
C ALA A 341 -3.98 -22.59 10.58
N ASN A 342 -5.14 -23.09 10.14
CA ASN A 342 -5.23 -24.25 9.25
C ASN A 342 -4.57 -23.98 7.89
N ALA A 343 -4.78 -22.79 7.33
CA ALA A 343 -4.18 -22.37 6.07
C ALA A 343 -2.65 -22.27 6.18
N ILE A 344 -2.13 -21.67 7.24
CA ILE A 344 -0.69 -21.59 7.51
C ILE A 344 -0.10 -23.01 7.63
N GLU A 345 -0.75 -23.89 8.41
CA GLU A 345 -0.30 -25.26 8.61
C GLU A 345 -0.33 -26.08 7.32
N ALA A 346 -1.36 -25.91 6.48
CA ALA A 346 -1.45 -26.58 5.18
C ALA A 346 -0.34 -26.09 4.24
N MET A 347 -0.16 -24.76 4.13
CA MET A 347 0.84 -24.17 3.26
C MET A 347 2.28 -24.54 3.67
N SER A 348 2.56 -24.65 4.99
CA SER A 348 3.89 -25.03 5.49
C SER A 348 4.36 -26.43 5.09
N ARG A 349 3.47 -27.27 4.54
CA ARG A 349 3.78 -28.62 4.04
C ARG A 349 4.08 -28.64 2.53
N ALA A 350 3.85 -27.55 1.83
CA ALA A 350 4.09 -27.42 0.40
C ALA A 350 5.59 -27.14 0.13
N ASP A 351 6.01 -27.31 -1.11
CA ASP A 351 7.32 -26.85 -1.58
C ASP A 351 7.35 -25.33 -1.68
N LEU A 352 7.60 -24.67 -0.53
CA LEU A 352 7.59 -23.21 -0.42
C LEU A 352 8.64 -22.55 -1.31
N ARG A 353 9.81 -23.21 -1.50
CA ARG A 353 10.88 -22.69 -2.36
C ARG A 353 10.44 -22.65 -3.83
N ALA A 354 9.88 -23.73 -4.33
CA ALA A 354 9.40 -23.78 -5.71
C ALA A 354 8.25 -22.79 -5.97
N ILE A 355 7.33 -22.65 -5.02
CA ILE A 355 6.25 -21.68 -5.09
C ILE A 355 6.81 -20.25 -5.11
N GLY A 356 7.73 -19.95 -4.20
CA GLY A 356 8.36 -18.64 -4.07
C GLY A 356 9.10 -18.20 -5.33
N LEU A 357 9.95 -19.07 -5.89
CA LEU A 357 10.70 -18.76 -7.11
C LEU A 357 9.80 -18.50 -8.32
N ARG A 358 8.72 -19.29 -8.49
CA ARG A 358 7.73 -19.02 -9.56
C ARG A 358 7.05 -17.68 -9.36
N SER A 359 6.62 -17.37 -8.13
CA SER A 359 5.96 -16.11 -7.81
C SER A 359 6.88 -14.91 -8.04
N SER A 360 8.16 -15.04 -7.66
CA SER A 360 9.17 -13.99 -7.86
C SER A 360 9.36 -13.65 -9.34
N GLY A 361 9.48 -14.64 -10.21
CA GLY A 361 9.58 -14.42 -11.66
C GLY A 361 8.39 -13.65 -12.23
N ILE A 362 7.17 -14.02 -11.83
CA ILE A 362 5.93 -13.33 -12.27
C ILE A 362 5.91 -11.88 -11.77
N VAL A 363 6.29 -11.65 -10.52
CA VAL A 363 6.29 -10.31 -9.93
C VAL A 363 7.33 -9.43 -10.60
N ALA A 364 8.55 -9.92 -10.82
CA ALA A 364 9.62 -9.17 -11.46
C ALA A 364 9.26 -8.77 -12.90
N GLU A 365 8.54 -9.62 -13.62
CA GLU A 365 8.09 -9.34 -14.99
C GLU A 365 6.94 -8.30 -15.01
N ARG A 366 5.89 -8.53 -14.22
CA ARG A 366 4.61 -7.81 -14.36
C ARG A 366 4.47 -6.58 -13.49
N TYR A 367 5.13 -6.55 -12.34
CA TYR A 367 4.94 -5.55 -11.30
C TYR A 367 6.21 -4.76 -10.98
N ASN A 368 7.19 -4.67 -11.88
CA ASN A 368 8.31 -3.77 -11.69
C ASN A 368 7.88 -2.31 -11.90
N TRP A 369 8.42 -1.40 -11.10
CA TRP A 369 8.07 0.02 -11.17
C TRP A 369 8.25 0.65 -12.55
N PRO A 370 9.31 0.38 -13.31
CA PRO A 370 9.44 0.87 -14.67
C PRO A 370 8.22 0.55 -15.55
N HIS A 371 7.77 -0.69 -15.57
CA HIS A 371 6.60 -1.10 -16.34
C HIS A 371 5.31 -0.40 -15.90
N VAL A 372 5.13 -0.25 -14.58
CA VAL A 372 3.99 0.47 -14.00
C VAL A 372 3.98 1.94 -14.42
N PHE A 373 5.14 2.62 -14.33
CA PHE A 373 5.23 4.04 -14.68
C PHE A 373 5.21 4.27 -16.20
N ASP A 374 5.73 3.38 -17.03
CA ASP A 374 5.55 3.44 -18.49
C ASP A 374 4.06 3.48 -18.86
N ARG A 375 3.24 2.64 -18.22
CA ARG A 375 1.77 2.62 -18.39
C ARG A 375 1.12 3.89 -17.85
N LEU A 376 1.47 4.34 -16.66
CA LEU A 376 0.94 5.56 -16.03
C LEU A 376 1.21 6.80 -16.90
N PHE A 377 2.43 6.95 -17.36
CA PHE A 377 2.85 8.11 -18.15
C PHE A 377 2.23 8.10 -19.56
N ARG A 378 1.91 6.93 -20.10
CA ARG A 378 1.11 6.81 -21.32
C ARG A 378 -0.30 7.37 -21.09
N ILE A 379 -0.95 6.99 -19.98
CA ILE A 379 -2.27 7.52 -19.61
C ILE A 379 -2.22 9.05 -19.45
N TYR A 380 -1.17 9.61 -18.85
CA TYR A 380 -1.05 11.06 -18.72
C TYR A 380 -0.97 11.74 -20.09
N ARG A 381 -0.16 11.22 -21.00
CA ARG A 381 -0.06 11.77 -22.38
C ARG A 381 -1.38 11.68 -23.13
N GLU A 382 -2.12 10.59 -22.98
CA GLU A 382 -3.46 10.43 -23.56
C GLU A 382 -4.45 11.45 -22.99
N VAL A 383 -4.44 11.67 -21.70
CA VAL A 383 -5.29 12.66 -21.02
C VAL A 383 -4.96 14.08 -21.48
N ILE A 384 -3.70 14.46 -21.54
CA ILE A 384 -3.26 15.78 -22.01
C ILE A 384 -3.68 15.98 -23.47
N ALA A 385 -3.43 15.00 -24.33
CA ALA A 385 -3.79 15.10 -25.76
C ALA A 385 -5.30 15.17 -25.99
N GLY A 386 -6.11 14.48 -25.19
CA GLY A 386 -7.57 14.54 -25.23
C GLY A 386 -8.11 15.88 -24.75
N PHE A 387 -7.57 16.41 -23.66
CA PHE A 387 -8.01 17.66 -23.04
C PHE A 387 -7.83 18.90 -23.93
N HIS A 388 -6.83 18.90 -24.79
CA HIS A 388 -6.58 20.01 -25.73
C HIS A 388 -7.41 19.91 -27.02
N ARG A 389 -8.20 18.85 -27.22
CA ARG A 389 -9.09 18.70 -28.40
C ARG A 389 -10.54 19.09 -28.12
N ASP A 390 -10.94 19.15 -26.85
CA ASP A 390 -12.26 19.59 -26.39
C ASP A 390 -12.23 21.09 -25.98
#